data_b28a054969bc72b2d99b49f9d35e5ed7
#
_entry.id   b28a054969bc72b2d99b49f9d35e5ed7
#
_cell.length_a   1.000
_cell.length_b   1.000
_cell.length_c   1.000
_cell.angle_alpha   90.00
_cell.angle_beta   90.00
_cell.angle_gamma   90.00
#
_symmetry.space_group_name_H-M   'P 1'
#
loop_
_entity.id
_entity.type
_entity.pdbx_description
1 polymer ?
#
loop_
_entity_poly.entity_id
_entity_poly.type
_entity_poly.pdbx_seq_one_letter_code
_entity_poly.pdbx_strand_id
1 'polypeptide(L)'
;MSALPLVFVTSRAEKAAEAARIGFDVERLDVDLPEPQALDPSEIVAAKARSAYALLERPVLVEDSGLAVEAWGGFPGALVKWLEKSAGVAALAKMLDGFPDRSATAICAIAYCDGGEVVSARGEVSGSIAPSPRGSGGFGWDTIFVPDGGSRTFAEMAPAEKDRVSHRRRAWDALAARLPVGRR
;
A
#
# COMPACT_ATOMS: atom_id res chain seq x y z
N MET A 1 6.07 31.15 -4.22
CA MET A 1 4.91 30.66 -3.46
C MET A 1 5.13 29.16 -3.32
N SER A 2 5.25 28.64 -2.09
CA SER A 2 5.32 27.19 -1.87
C SER A 2 4.00 26.58 -2.36
N ALA A 3 4.07 25.54 -3.18
CA ALA A 3 2.87 24.80 -3.56
C ALA A 3 2.24 24.23 -2.28
N LEU A 4 0.92 24.24 -2.18
CA LEU A 4 0.23 23.59 -1.07
C LEU A 4 0.52 22.09 -1.11
N PRO A 5 0.71 21.46 0.06
CA PRO A 5 0.96 20.02 0.12
C PRO A 5 -0.21 19.25 -0.51
N LEU A 6 0.10 18.10 -1.11
CA LEU A 6 -0.91 17.20 -1.67
C LEU A 6 -1.72 16.57 -0.54
N VAL A 7 -3.05 16.57 -0.67
CA VAL A 7 -3.92 15.94 0.32
C VAL A 7 -3.91 14.44 0.15
N PHE A 8 -3.37 13.72 1.12
CA PHE A 8 -3.38 12.27 1.15
C PHE A 8 -4.45 11.73 2.10
N VAL A 9 -5.53 11.21 1.53
CA VAL A 9 -6.65 10.67 2.31
C VAL A 9 -6.34 9.24 2.72
N THR A 10 -6.05 9.06 4.00
CA THR A 10 -5.74 7.76 4.59
C THR A 10 -5.99 7.74 6.10
N SER A 11 -6.62 6.68 6.61
CA SER A 11 -6.76 6.44 8.04
C SER A 11 -5.45 6.01 8.71
N ARG A 12 -4.48 5.50 7.94
CA ARG A 12 -3.19 5.00 8.45
C ARG A 12 -2.12 6.10 8.42
N ALA A 13 -1.73 6.59 9.58
CA ALA A 13 -0.65 7.58 9.73
C ALA A 13 0.70 7.06 9.19
N GLU A 14 0.95 5.76 9.32
CA GLU A 14 2.17 5.09 8.85
C GLU A 14 2.35 5.23 7.34
N LYS A 15 1.26 5.19 6.54
CA LYS A 15 1.32 5.39 5.09
C LYS A 15 1.79 6.81 4.74
N ALA A 16 1.26 7.82 5.43
CA ALA A 16 1.66 9.21 5.22
C ALA A 16 3.13 9.44 5.66
N ALA A 17 3.54 8.82 6.77
CA ALA A 17 4.93 8.90 7.22
C ALA A 17 5.91 8.25 6.22
N GLU A 18 5.54 7.12 5.61
CA GLU A 18 6.34 6.50 4.54
C GLU A 18 6.39 7.41 3.30
N ALA A 19 5.27 8.01 2.87
CA ALA A 19 5.24 8.94 1.75
C ALA A 19 6.17 10.14 1.98
N ALA A 20 6.16 10.71 3.18
CA ALA A 20 7.04 11.82 3.55
C ALA A 20 8.53 11.40 3.51
N ARG A 21 8.89 10.22 4.03
CA ARG A 21 10.28 9.72 3.99
C ARG A 21 10.80 9.47 2.59
N ILE A 22 9.94 9.09 1.66
CA ILE A 22 10.33 8.89 0.25
C ILE A 22 10.28 10.19 -0.58
N GLY A 23 10.01 11.34 0.05
CA GLY A 23 10.19 12.67 -0.54
C GLY A 23 8.92 13.36 -1.01
N PHE A 24 7.72 12.86 -0.63
CA PHE A 24 6.47 13.52 -0.98
C PHE A 24 5.96 14.38 0.18
N ASP A 25 5.70 15.65 -0.11
CA ASP A 25 5.07 16.56 0.83
C ASP A 25 3.55 16.36 0.81
N VAL A 26 3.01 15.72 1.83
CA VAL A 26 1.59 15.36 1.91
C VAL A 26 0.95 15.84 3.22
N GLU A 27 -0.24 16.42 3.09
CA GLU A 27 -1.16 16.66 4.21
C GLU A 27 -2.04 15.42 4.40
N ARG A 28 -1.87 14.70 5.52
CA ARG A 28 -2.74 13.56 5.83
C ARG A 28 -4.12 14.02 6.27
N LEU A 29 -5.14 13.45 5.64
CA LEU A 29 -6.52 13.62 6.05
C LEU A 29 -7.16 12.26 6.34
N ASP A 30 -7.75 12.11 7.53
CA ASP A 30 -8.43 10.89 7.95
C ASP A 30 -9.93 11.04 7.70
N VAL A 31 -10.39 10.45 6.60
CA VAL A 31 -11.80 10.48 6.18
C VAL A 31 -12.21 9.07 5.80
N ASP A 32 -13.35 8.65 6.30
CA ASP A 32 -13.95 7.37 5.92
C ASP A 32 -14.58 7.49 4.52
N LEU A 33 -14.16 6.63 3.63
CA LEU A 33 -14.59 6.62 2.23
C LEU A 33 -15.18 5.25 1.89
N PRO A 34 -16.24 5.21 1.08
CA PRO A 34 -16.74 3.94 0.54
C PRO A 34 -15.66 3.30 -0.35
N GLU A 35 -15.38 2.03 -0.08
CA GLU A 35 -14.41 1.23 -0.84
C GLU A 35 -15.14 0.06 -1.50
N PRO A 36 -15.03 -0.14 -2.83
CA PRO A 36 -15.53 -1.36 -3.46
C PRO A 36 -14.75 -2.57 -2.93
N GLN A 37 -15.41 -3.72 -2.85
CA GLN A 37 -14.74 -4.97 -2.49
C GLN A 37 -14.11 -5.58 -3.75
N ALA A 38 -12.78 -5.63 -3.76
CA ALA A 38 -11.98 -6.26 -4.82
C ALA A 38 -10.72 -6.88 -4.23
N LEU A 39 -10.13 -7.84 -4.94
CA LEU A 39 -8.82 -8.39 -4.57
C LEU A 39 -7.68 -7.48 -5.04
N ASP A 40 -7.82 -6.88 -6.20
CA ASP A 40 -6.80 -5.97 -6.75
C ASP A 40 -6.98 -4.55 -6.19
N PRO A 41 -5.98 -4.01 -5.46
CA PRO A 41 -5.99 -2.63 -4.99
C PRO A 41 -6.21 -1.59 -6.10
N SER A 42 -5.86 -1.91 -7.35
CA SER A 42 -6.02 -0.99 -8.48
C SER A 42 -7.49 -0.74 -8.83
N GLU A 43 -8.36 -1.72 -8.60
CA GLU A 43 -9.81 -1.56 -8.79
C GLU A 43 -10.43 -0.65 -7.73
N ILE A 44 -9.82 -0.60 -6.55
CA ILE A 44 -10.33 0.16 -5.40
C ILE A 44 -9.95 1.63 -5.50
N VAL A 45 -8.68 1.95 -5.82
CA VAL A 45 -8.15 3.32 -5.71
C VAL A 45 -8.83 4.30 -6.65
N ALA A 46 -9.27 3.88 -7.83
CA ALA A 46 -9.92 4.78 -8.78
C ALA A 46 -11.29 5.26 -8.27
N ALA A 47 -12.09 4.36 -7.70
CA ALA A 47 -13.37 4.69 -7.09
C ALA A 47 -13.16 5.55 -5.83
N LYS A 48 -12.21 5.16 -4.98
CA LYS A 48 -11.84 5.87 -3.77
C LYS A 48 -11.38 7.31 -4.04
N ALA A 49 -10.57 7.53 -5.09
CA ALA A 49 -10.12 8.86 -5.48
C ALA A 49 -11.28 9.77 -5.90
N ARG A 50 -12.22 9.26 -6.68
CA ARG A 50 -13.43 10.02 -7.08
C ARG A 50 -14.29 10.37 -5.87
N SER A 51 -14.50 9.41 -4.96
CA SER A 51 -15.27 9.64 -3.72
C SER A 51 -14.61 10.68 -2.81
N ALA A 52 -13.28 10.61 -2.68
CA ALA A 52 -12.52 11.58 -1.90
C ALA A 52 -12.62 12.99 -2.50
N TYR A 53 -12.47 13.10 -3.83
CA TYR A 53 -12.60 14.39 -4.50
C TYR A 53 -14.02 14.96 -4.39
N ALA A 54 -15.04 14.14 -4.60
CA ALA A 54 -16.43 14.57 -4.48
C ALA A 54 -16.79 15.10 -3.08
N LEU A 55 -16.13 14.56 -2.05
CA LEU A 55 -16.34 14.99 -0.66
C LEU A 55 -15.56 16.27 -0.30
N LEU A 56 -14.33 16.39 -0.80
CA LEU A 56 -13.39 17.43 -0.36
C LEU A 56 -13.30 18.62 -1.34
N GLU A 57 -13.75 18.45 -2.58
CA GLU A 57 -13.71 19.44 -3.68
C GLU A 57 -12.31 20.07 -3.88
N ARG A 58 -11.25 19.29 -3.60
CA ARG A 58 -9.84 19.68 -3.77
C ARG A 58 -9.02 18.48 -4.26
N PRO A 59 -7.87 18.72 -4.92
CA PRO A 59 -7.02 17.64 -5.39
C PRO A 59 -6.62 16.69 -4.26
N VAL A 60 -6.76 15.38 -4.49
CA VAL A 60 -6.54 14.33 -3.51
C VAL A 60 -5.64 13.22 -4.04
N LEU A 61 -4.92 12.60 -3.12
CA LEU A 61 -4.26 11.30 -3.28
C LEU A 61 -4.95 10.28 -2.39
N VAL A 62 -5.09 9.07 -2.89
CA VAL A 62 -5.54 7.91 -2.13
C VAL A 62 -4.65 6.71 -2.43
N GLU A 63 -4.55 5.79 -1.51
CA GLU A 63 -3.76 4.57 -1.66
C GLU A 63 -4.53 3.37 -1.12
N ASP A 64 -4.36 2.24 -1.79
CA ASP A 64 -4.71 0.94 -1.23
C ASP A 64 -3.56 -0.05 -1.36
N SER A 65 -3.47 -1.02 -0.44
CA SER A 65 -2.38 -1.99 -0.42
C SER A 65 -2.95 -3.39 -0.26
N GLY A 66 -2.35 -4.33 -0.95
CA GLY A 66 -2.73 -5.73 -0.91
C GLY A 66 -1.53 -6.66 -0.72
N LEU A 67 -1.84 -7.87 -0.31
CA LEU A 67 -0.92 -8.99 -0.24
C LEU A 67 -1.53 -10.17 -1.01
N ALA A 68 -1.04 -10.42 -2.20
CA ALA A 68 -1.49 -11.52 -3.04
C ALA A 68 -0.64 -12.75 -2.76
N VAL A 69 -1.25 -13.84 -2.30
CA VAL A 69 -0.57 -15.13 -2.04
C VAL A 69 -0.83 -16.07 -3.21
N GLU A 70 0.25 -16.57 -3.83
CA GLU A 70 0.15 -17.36 -5.06
C GLU A 70 -0.63 -18.66 -4.84
N ALA A 71 -0.35 -19.38 -3.74
CA ALA A 71 -1.04 -20.63 -3.38
C ALA A 71 -2.55 -20.46 -3.20
N TRP A 72 -3.04 -19.22 -3.02
CA TRP A 72 -4.46 -18.90 -2.84
C TRP A 72 -5.05 -18.15 -4.04
N GLY A 73 -4.36 -18.16 -5.20
CA GLY A 73 -4.83 -17.47 -6.40
C GLY A 73 -4.93 -15.96 -6.25
N GLY A 74 -4.03 -15.37 -5.46
CA GLY A 74 -3.99 -13.93 -5.21
C GLY A 74 -4.81 -13.45 -3.99
N PHE A 75 -5.60 -14.33 -3.35
CA PHE A 75 -6.25 -13.99 -2.08
C PHE A 75 -5.18 -13.83 -0.97
N PRO A 76 -5.31 -12.93 0.01
CA PRO A 76 -6.43 -12.02 0.24
C PRO A 76 -6.40 -10.72 -0.59
N GLY A 77 -5.31 -10.41 -1.31
CA GLY A 77 -5.20 -9.15 -2.05
C GLY A 77 -5.45 -7.94 -1.14
N ALA A 78 -6.27 -7.01 -1.58
CA ALA A 78 -6.65 -5.82 -0.80
C ALA A 78 -7.46 -6.15 0.47
N LEU A 79 -8.09 -7.33 0.52
CA LEU A 79 -8.85 -7.78 1.69
C LEU A 79 -7.94 -8.20 2.86
N VAL A 80 -6.62 -8.19 2.71
CA VAL A 80 -5.65 -8.51 3.77
C VAL A 80 -5.88 -7.70 5.04
N LYS A 81 -6.34 -6.47 4.93
CA LYS A 81 -6.72 -5.61 6.08
C LYS A 81 -7.76 -6.27 7.00
N TRP A 82 -8.74 -6.95 6.41
CA TRP A 82 -9.80 -7.62 7.15
C TRP A 82 -9.32 -8.91 7.79
N LEU A 83 -8.49 -9.68 7.08
CA LEU A 83 -7.85 -10.87 7.61
C LEU A 83 -6.92 -10.54 8.79
N GLU A 84 -6.12 -9.47 8.65
CA GLU A 84 -5.26 -8.94 9.72
C GLU A 84 -6.07 -8.56 10.96
N LYS A 85 -7.18 -7.83 10.77
CA LYS A 85 -8.04 -7.37 11.88
C LYS A 85 -8.78 -8.52 12.59
N SER A 86 -9.21 -9.54 11.85
CA SER A 86 -10.02 -10.63 12.39
C SER A 86 -9.19 -11.77 12.97
N ALA A 87 -8.13 -12.18 12.29
CA ALA A 87 -7.33 -13.34 12.66
C ALA A 87 -5.89 -13.01 13.07
N GLY A 88 -5.38 -11.85 12.65
CA GLY A 88 -4.01 -11.41 12.88
C GLY A 88 -3.01 -12.00 11.86
N VAL A 89 -1.87 -11.34 11.71
CA VAL A 89 -0.83 -11.73 10.74
C VAL A 89 -0.19 -13.08 11.05
N ALA A 90 -0.13 -13.47 12.32
CA ALA A 90 0.38 -14.80 12.73
C ALA A 90 -0.52 -15.93 12.22
N ALA A 91 -1.84 -15.71 12.21
CA ALA A 91 -2.79 -16.68 11.67
C ALA A 91 -2.64 -16.78 10.15
N LEU A 92 -2.48 -15.66 9.44
CA LEU A 92 -2.21 -15.66 8.00
C LEU A 92 -0.97 -16.50 7.66
N ALA A 93 0.13 -16.32 8.40
CA ALA A 93 1.34 -17.11 8.19
C ALA A 93 1.09 -18.62 8.39
N LYS A 94 0.33 -18.99 9.43
CA LYS A 94 -0.03 -20.40 9.74
C LYS A 94 -1.00 -21.01 8.73
N MET A 95 -1.89 -20.24 8.13
CA MET A 95 -2.81 -20.75 7.10
C MET A 95 -2.06 -21.30 5.88
N LEU A 96 -0.79 -20.94 5.71
CA LEU A 96 0.09 -21.44 4.65
C LEU A 96 0.87 -22.72 5.04
N ASP A 97 0.78 -23.21 6.26
CA ASP A 97 1.58 -24.38 6.70
C ASP A 97 1.24 -25.67 5.91
N GLY A 98 0.04 -25.75 5.33
CA GLY A 98 -0.35 -26.86 4.45
C GLY A 98 0.03 -26.71 2.98
N PHE A 99 0.66 -25.60 2.60
CA PHE A 99 1.01 -25.32 1.20
C PHE A 99 2.53 -25.35 1.02
N PRO A 100 3.04 -26.02 -0.04
CA PRO A 100 4.48 -26.05 -0.33
C PRO A 100 4.99 -24.71 -0.83
N ASP A 101 4.14 -23.91 -1.51
CA ASP A 101 4.46 -22.59 -2.02
C ASP A 101 3.97 -21.51 -1.05
N ARG A 102 4.89 -20.64 -0.65
CA ARG A 102 4.63 -19.47 0.21
C ARG A 102 4.86 -18.17 -0.53
N SER A 103 5.00 -18.22 -1.86
CA SER A 103 5.22 -17.04 -2.70
C SER A 103 4.06 -16.05 -2.56
N ALA A 104 4.39 -14.78 -2.52
CA ALA A 104 3.43 -13.71 -2.40
C ALA A 104 3.94 -12.42 -3.06
N THR A 105 3.00 -11.58 -3.48
CA THR A 105 3.28 -10.26 -4.04
C THR A 105 2.69 -9.17 -3.15
N ALA A 106 3.55 -8.29 -2.66
CA ALA A 106 3.14 -7.05 -1.99
C ALA A 106 2.75 -6.02 -3.05
N ILE A 107 1.54 -5.46 -2.96
CA ILE A 107 0.97 -4.57 -3.95
C ILE A 107 0.61 -3.23 -3.28
N CYS A 108 0.93 -2.13 -3.96
CA CYS A 108 0.41 -0.80 -3.64
C CYS A 108 -0.18 -0.20 -4.91
N ALA A 109 -1.42 0.24 -4.85
CA ALA A 109 -2.03 1.09 -5.86
C ALA A 109 -2.28 2.48 -5.26
N ILE A 110 -2.00 3.52 -6.05
CA ILE A 110 -2.17 4.92 -5.68
C ILE A 110 -2.91 5.65 -6.78
N ALA A 111 -3.78 6.59 -6.43
CA ALA A 111 -4.49 7.40 -7.40
C ALA A 111 -4.54 8.87 -6.97
N TYR A 112 -4.46 9.74 -7.96
CA TYR A 112 -4.65 11.18 -7.87
C TYR A 112 -5.94 11.56 -8.60
N CYS A 113 -6.71 12.48 -8.02
CA CYS A 113 -7.90 13.05 -8.62
C CYS A 113 -7.99 14.55 -8.29
N ASP A 114 -8.20 15.38 -9.31
CA ASP A 114 -8.40 16.84 -9.19
C ASP A 114 -9.74 17.30 -9.77
N GLY A 115 -10.68 16.36 -9.95
CA GLY A 115 -11.99 16.59 -10.56
C GLY A 115 -12.06 16.26 -12.04
N GLY A 116 -10.93 16.03 -12.67
CA GLY A 116 -10.82 15.52 -14.02
C GLY A 116 -10.68 14.00 -14.09
N GLU A 117 -9.80 13.54 -14.96
CA GLU A 117 -9.46 12.13 -15.08
C GLU A 117 -8.64 11.65 -13.86
N VAL A 118 -8.93 10.45 -13.38
CA VAL A 118 -8.14 9.83 -12.31
C VAL A 118 -6.84 9.29 -12.88
N VAL A 119 -5.73 9.78 -12.37
CA VAL A 119 -4.40 9.26 -12.70
C VAL A 119 -4.00 8.26 -11.62
N SER A 120 -3.77 7.00 -12.01
CA SER A 120 -3.37 5.95 -11.07
C SER A 120 -2.04 5.30 -11.45
N ALA A 121 -1.38 4.73 -10.46
CA ALA A 121 -0.16 3.95 -10.63
C ALA A 121 -0.14 2.76 -9.66
N ARG A 122 0.68 1.76 -9.97
CA ARG A 122 0.84 0.54 -9.21
C ARG A 122 2.33 0.25 -8.99
N GLY A 123 2.67 -0.26 -7.81
CA GLY A 123 3.97 -0.79 -7.47
C GLY A 123 3.84 -2.16 -6.82
N GLU A 124 4.72 -3.08 -7.18
CA GLU A 124 4.72 -4.46 -6.72
C GLU A 124 6.10 -4.90 -6.27
N VAL A 125 6.14 -5.79 -5.31
CA VAL A 125 7.35 -6.49 -4.87
C VAL A 125 7.01 -7.95 -4.68
N SER A 126 7.70 -8.82 -5.42
CA SER A 126 7.63 -10.26 -5.21
C SER A 126 8.40 -10.66 -3.97
N GLY A 127 7.97 -11.75 -3.34
CA GLY A 127 8.58 -12.24 -2.12
C GLY A 127 7.88 -13.50 -1.62
N SER A 128 7.97 -13.73 -0.33
CA SER A 128 7.35 -14.89 0.32
C SER A 128 6.83 -14.57 1.71
N ILE A 129 5.92 -15.39 2.20
CA ILE A 129 5.40 -15.31 3.56
C ILE A 129 6.27 -16.11 4.51
N ALA A 130 6.85 -15.47 5.50
CA ALA A 130 7.62 -16.12 6.57
C ALA A 130 6.72 -17.09 7.36
N PRO A 131 7.26 -18.20 7.91
CA PRO A 131 6.48 -19.15 8.71
C PRO A 131 5.86 -18.54 9.97
N SER A 132 6.46 -17.48 10.49
CA SER A 132 5.98 -16.74 11.67
C SER A 132 6.37 -15.26 11.57
N PRO A 133 5.68 -14.36 12.27
CA PRO A 133 6.05 -12.95 12.34
C PRO A 133 7.45 -12.74 12.90
N ARG A 134 8.24 -11.85 12.27
CA ARG A 134 9.59 -11.44 12.70
C ARG A 134 9.75 -9.93 12.55
N GLY A 135 10.55 -9.34 13.45
CA GLY A 135 10.79 -7.90 13.48
C GLY A 135 9.70 -7.12 14.20
N SER A 136 9.97 -5.86 14.45
CA SER A 136 9.09 -4.94 15.17
C SER A 136 8.88 -3.59 14.45
N GLY A 137 9.52 -3.42 13.29
CA GLY A 137 9.35 -2.24 12.44
C GLY A 137 8.13 -2.34 11.53
N GLY A 138 7.88 -1.28 10.79
CA GLY A 138 6.78 -1.24 9.83
C GLY A 138 5.41 -1.32 10.48
N PHE A 139 4.46 -1.88 9.74
CA PHE A 139 3.07 -2.05 10.21
C PHE A 139 2.35 -3.15 9.40
N GLY A 140 1.23 -3.63 9.95
CA GLY A 140 0.41 -4.63 9.27
C GLY A 140 1.17 -5.93 9.03
N TRP A 141 1.10 -6.44 7.84
CA TRP A 141 1.74 -7.70 7.42
C TRP A 141 3.25 -7.58 7.12
N ASP A 142 3.89 -6.43 7.37
CA ASP A 142 5.35 -6.26 7.22
C ASP A 142 6.16 -7.31 8.00
N THR A 143 5.62 -7.79 9.12
CA THR A 143 6.28 -8.80 9.97
C THR A 143 6.37 -10.19 9.36
N ILE A 144 5.61 -10.46 8.30
CA ILE A 144 5.59 -11.77 7.63
C ILE A 144 6.02 -11.74 6.17
N PHE A 145 6.18 -10.57 5.55
CA PHE A 145 6.57 -10.47 4.14
C PHE A 145 8.09 -10.33 4.00
N VAL A 146 8.71 -11.29 3.31
CA VAL A 146 10.13 -11.31 2.96
C VAL A 146 10.27 -11.01 1.46
N PRO A 147 10.81 -9.85 1.05
CA PRO A 147 11.01 -9.55 -0.37
C PRO A 147 12.06 -10.47 -0.99
N ASP A 148 11.91 -10.77 -2.27
CA ASP A 148 12.86 -11.58 -3.04
C ASP A 148 14.28 -11.00 -2.98
N GLY A 149 15.26 -11.91 -2.99
CA GLY A 149 16.67 -11.57 -2.85
C GLY A 149 17.13 -11.27 -1.42
N GLY A 150 16.21 -11.33 -0.44
CA GLY A 150 16.49 -11.12 0.98
C GLY A 150 16.08 -12.30 1.85
N SER A 151 16.43 -12.22 3.14
CA SER A 151 16.04 -13.19 4.17
C SER A 151 15.29 -12.53 5.33
N ARG A 152 15.24 -11.18 5.35
CA ARG A 152 14.58 -10.38 6.38
C ARG A 152 13.20 -9.96 5.94
N THR A 153 12.26 -9.93 6.88
CA THR A 153 10.94 -9.34 6.63
C THR A 153 11.05 -7.81 6.50
N PHE A 154 10.04 -7.17 5.94
CA PHE A 154 9.97 -5.70 5.92
C PHE A 154 10.08 -5.11 7.34
N ALA A 155 9.56 -5.78 8.36
CA ALA A 155 9.62 -5.33 9.74
C ALA A 155 11.01 -5.51 10.41
N GLU A 156 11.87 -6.32 9.82
CA GLU A 156 13.28 -6.48 10.24
C GLU A 156 14.23 -5.49 9.55
N MET A 157 13.72 -4.72 8.57
CA MET A 157 14.49 -3.70 7.86
C MET A 157 14.43 -2.36 8.60
N ALA A 158 15.50 -1.57 8.50
CA ALA A 158 15.43 -0.16 8.88
C ALA A 158 14.44 0.57 7.93
N PRO A 159 13.72 1.61 8.41
CA PRO A 159 12.74 2.31 7.58
C PRO A 159 13.30 2.78 6.22
N ALA A 160 14.48 3.38 6.21
CA ALA A 160 15.11 3.84 4.97
C ALA A 160 15.54 2.69 4.02
N GLU A 161 15.75 1.49 4.54
CA GLU A 161 16.04 0.31 3.73
C GLU A 161 14.76 -0.22 3.08
N LYS A 162 13.67 -0.38 3.85
CA LYS A 162 12.35 -0.74 3.34
C LYS A 162 11.88 0.27 2.28
N ASP A 163 12.02 1.57 2.54
CA ASP A 163 11.58 2.64 1.65
C ASP A 163 12.26 2.58 0.26
N ARG A 164 13.47 1.99 0.14
CA ARG A 164 14.14 1.84 -1.16
C ARG A 164 13.59 0.71 -2.02
N VAL A 165 13.02 -0.32 -1.40
CA VAL A 165 12.63 -1.56 -2.10
C VAL A 165 11.13 -1.82 -2.08
N SER A 166 10.35 -1.03 -1.33
CA SER A 166 8.95 -1.33 -1.06
C SER A 166 8.05 -1.13 -2.28
N HIS A 167 6.94 -1.89 -2.29
CA HIS A 167 5.83 -1.75 -3.22
C HIS A 167 5.27 -0.31 -3.23
N ARG A 168 5.20 0.33 -2.04
CA ARG A 168 4.76 1.73 -1.91
C ARG A 168 5.69 2.68 -2.64
N ARG A 169 7.00 2.59 -2.43
CA ARG A 169 7.97 3.42 -3.15
C ARG A 169 7.76 3.34 -4.65
N ARG A 170 7.65 2.12 -5.19
CA ARG A 170 7.45 1.90 -6.63
C ARG A 170 6.16 2.54 -7.15
N ALA A 171 5.06 2.45 -6.40
CA ALA A 171 3.79 3.06 -6.76
C ALA A 171 3.87 4.59 -6.79
N TRP A 172 4.46 5.20 -5.76
CA TRP A 172 4.60 6.64 -5.65
C TRP A 172 5.51 7.21 -6.74
N ASP A 173 6.66 6.59 -7.02
CA ASP A 173 7.55 6.99 -8.11
C ASP A 173 6.85 6.89 -9.48
N ALA A 174 6.10 5.81 -9.69
CA ALA A 174 5.34 5.62 -10.93
C ALA A 174 4.22 6.65 -11.09
N LEU A 175 3.54 7.05 -10.01
CA LEU A 175 2.56 8.13 -10.04
C LEU A 175 3.22 9.48 -10.33
N ALA A 176 4.32 9.79 -9.64
CA ALA A 176 5.04 11.06 -9.83
C ALA A 176 5.50 11.26 -11.28
N ALA A 177 5.87 10.19 -11.97
CA ALA A 177 6.24 10.24 -13.39
C ALA A 177 5.05 10.58 -14.32
N ARG A 178 3.81 10.37 -13.87
CA ARG A 178 2.57 10.63 -14.64
C ARG A 178 1.93 11.96 -14.31
N LEU A 179 2.25 12.55 -13.15
CA LEU A 179 1.70 13.85 -12.75
C LEU A 179 2.42 14.99 -13.49
N PRO A 180 1.70 16.06 -13.85
CA PRO A 180 2.32 17.27 -14.43
C PRO A 180 3.38 17.86 -13.50
N VAL A 181 4.41 18.48 -14.11
CA VAL A 181 5.45 19.22 -13.37
C VAL A 181 4.78 20.31 -12.52
N GLY A 182 5.05 20.32 -11.21
CA GLY A 182 4.42 21.22 -10.24
C GLY A 182 3.34 20.57 -9.36
N ARG A 183 3.00 19.32 -9.62
CA ARG A 183 2.10 18.48 -8.77
C ARG A 183 2.82 17.25 -8.19
N ARG A 184 4.15 17.34 -8.08
CA ARG A 184 5.03 16.31 -7.53
C ARG A 184 5.46 16.65 -6.13
#